data_047602efe01fbb5f12aebafd8ee5c9c7
#
_entry.id   047602efe01fbb5f12aebafd8ee5c9c7
#
_cell.length_a   1.000
_cell.length_b   1.000
_cell.length_c   1.000
_cell.angle_alpha   90.00
_cell.angle_beta   90.00
_cell.angle_gamma   90.00
#
_symmetry.space_group_name_H-M   'P 1'
#
loop_
_entity.id
_entity.type
_entity.pdbx_description
1 polymer ?
#
loop_
_entity_poly.entity_id
_entity_poly.type
_entity_poly.pdbx_seq_one_letter_code
_entity_poly.pdbx_strand_id
1 'polypeptide(L)'
;MYNENYVIFKGTKDGVTVIFDPEVSFETLCTQLEKKVAEAGKFFDNVKTSLAFKGRIFTEEEEETLLKIIAKHTTMEITFVKTE
;
A
#
# COMPACT_ATOMS: atom_id res chain seq x y z
N MET A 1 -7.05 -0.96 -24.44
CA MET A 1 -7.18 -0.53 -23.07
C MET A 1 -6.23 -1.33 -22.18
N TYR A 2 -5.56 -0.68 -21.30
CA TYR A 2 -4.65 -1.40 -20.43
C TYR A 2 -5.14 -1.30 -18.98
N ASN A 3 -4.64 -2.21 -18.19
CA ASN A 3 -5.06 -2.38 -16.83
C ASN A 3 -3.97 -1.87 -15.89
N GLU A 4 -4.32 -0.94 -15.02
CA GLU A 4 -3.36 -0.35 -14.11
C GLU A 4 -3.41 -0.89 -12.70
N ASN A 5 -3.82 -2.14 -12.57
CA ASN A 5 -3.91 -2.74 -11.24
C ASN A 5 -2.56 -3.25 -10.76
N TYR A 6 -1.58 -2.35 -10.72
CA TYR A 6 -0.26 -2.69 -10.18
C TYR A 6 -0.24 -2.70 -8.67
N VAL A 7 -1.22 -2.04 -8.06
CA VAL A 7 -1.36 -2.01 -6.60
C VAL A 7 -2.83 -2.25 -6.28
N ILE A 8 -3.09 -3.28 -5.51
CA ILE A 8 -4.46 -3.66 -5.15
C ILE A 8 -4.60 -3.68 -3.64
N PHE A 9 -5.63 -3.03 -3.12
CA PHE A 9 -5.95 -3.06 -1.69
C PHE A 9 -7.03 -4.09 -1.43
N LYS A 10 -6.83 -4.92 -0.40
CA LYS A 10 -7.84 -5.86 0.04
C LYS A 10 -8.03 -5.72 1.54
N GLY A 11 -9.27 -5.45 1.96
CA GLY A 11 -9.61 -5.49 3.37
C GLY A 11 -9.84 -6.93 3.79
N THR A 12 -9.26 -7.33 4.90
CA THR A 12 -9.46 -8.66 5.45
C THR A 12 -9.83 -8.54 6.91
N LYS A 13 -10.18 -9.68 7.49
CA LYS A 13 -10.49 -9.76 8.90
C LYS A 13 -9.35 -9.27 9.77
N ASP A 14 -8.11 -9.49 9.30
CA ASP A 14 -6.91 -9.19 10.09
C ASP A 14 -6.29 -7.86 9.77
N GLY A 15 -6.81 -7.13 8.80
CA GLY A 15 -6.26 -5.84 8.41
C GLY A 15 -6.37 -5.59 6.92
N VAL A 16 -5.47 -4.77 6.42
CA VAL A 16 -5.45 -4.41 5.00
C VAL A 16 -4.25 -5.06 4.33
N THR A 17 -4.50 -5.75 3.23
CA THR A 17 -3.43 -6.33 2.42
C THR A 17 -3.26 -5.49 1.17
N VAL A 18 -2.02 -5.14 0.87
CA VAL A 18 -1.67 -4.41 -0.35
C VAL A 18 -0.88 -5.35 -1.22
N ILE A 19 -1.41 -5.63 -2.42
CA ILE A 19 -0.77 -6.55 -3.34
C ILE A 19 -0.11 -5.75 -4.45
N PHE A 20 1.18 -6.00 -4.66
CA PHE A 20 1.98 -5.28 -5.65
C PHE A 20 2.34 -6.20 -6.81
N ASP A 21 2.33 -5.63 -8.02
CA ASP A 21 2.77 -6.37 -9.20
C ASP A 21 4.28 -6.56 -9.11
N PRO A 22 4.78 -7.80 -9.23
CA PRO A 22 6.23 -8.06 -9.08
C PRO A 22 7.04 -7.66 -10.30
N GLU A 23 6.40 -7.34 -11.42
CA GLU A 23 7.11 -7.10 -12.67
C GLU A 23 7.32 -5.64 -13.05
N VAL A 24 6.70 -4.72 -12.34
CA VAL A 24 6.89 -3.31 -12.64
C VAL A 24 7.95 -2.73 -11.70
N SER A 25 8.53 -1.59 -12.10
CA SER A 25 9.56 -0.97 -11.29
C SER A 25 8.99 -0.47 -9.96
N PHE A 26 9.86 -0.35 -8.97
CA PHE A 26 9.45 0.19 -7.68
C PHE A 26 8.91 1.62 -7.83
N GLU A 27 9.52 2.39 -8.71
CA GLU A 27 9.08 3.75 -8.97
C GLU A 27 7.64 3.77 -9.46
N THR A 28 7.29 2.86 -10.37
CA THR A 28 5.93 2.74 -10.86
C THR A 28 4.99 2.36 -9.75
N LEU A 29 5.40 1.45 -8.87
CA LEU A 29 4.58 1.06 -7.73
C LEU A 29 4.32 2.23 -6.80
N CYS A 30 5.34 3.05 -6.54
CA CYS A 30 5.17 4.22 -5.68
C CYS A 30 4.17 5.19 -6.28
N THR A 31 4.25 5.45 -7.59
CA THR A 31 3.33 6.34 -8.27
C THR A 31 1.90 5.81 -8.20
N GLN A 32 1.73 4.53 -8.44
CA GLN A 32 0.39 3.92 -8.40
C GLN A 32 -0.16 3.86 -6.99
N LEU A 33 0.68 3.57 -6.01
CA LEU A 33 0.26 3.56 -4.61
C LEU A 33 -0.22 4.94 -4.19
N GLU A 34 0.56 5.98 -4.52
CA GLU A 34 0.20 7.34 -4.17
C GLU A 34 -1.15 7.71 -4.76
N LYS A 35 -1.36 7.39 -6.03
CA LYS A 35 -2.61 7.68 -6.71
C LYS A 35 -3.78 6.98 -6.03
N LYS A 36 -3.63 5.69 -5.72
CA LYS A 36 -4.72 4.93 -5.11
C LYS A 36 -5.02 5.37 -3.69
N VAL A 37 -3.99 5.67 -2.92
CA VAL A 37 -4.18 6.13 -1.55
C VAL A 37 -4.84 7.50 -1.54
N ALA A 38 -4.44 8.39 -2.46
CA ALA A 38 -5.04 9.71 -2.55
C ALA A 38 -6.53 9.61 -2.92
N GLU A 39 -6.88 8.69 -3.81
CA GLU A 39 -8.27 8.50 -4.21
C GLU A 39 -9.12 7.91 -3.09
N ALA A 40 -8.52 7.04 -2.28
CA ALA A 40 -9.24 6.33 -1.23
C ALA A 40 -8.96 6.88 0.17
N GLY A 41 -8.33 8.05 0.26
CA GLY A 41 -7.88 8.58 1.54
C GLY A 41 -8.96 8.62 2.61
N LYS A 42 -10.13 9.10 2.26
CA LYS A 42 -11.24 9.22 3.22
C LYS A 42 -11.67 7.86 3.75
N PHE A 43 -11.55 6.84 2.92
CA PHE A 43 -11.94 5.49 3.29
C PHE A 43 -11.03 4.93 4.39
N PHE A 44 -9.78 5.37 4.40
CA PHE A 44 -8.80 4.89 5.37
C PHE A 44 -8.56 5.86 6.53
N ASP A 45 -9.19 7.03 6.52
CA ASP A 45 -8.98 7.99 7.59
C ASP A 45 -9.46 7.44 8.93
N ASN A 46 -8.62 7.60 9.94
CA ASN A 46 -8.92 7.17 11.32
C ASN A 46 -9.08 5.67 11.49
N VAL A 47 -8.61 4.90 10.52
CA VAL A 47 -8.64 3.44 10.62
C VAL A 47 -7.37 2.98 11.33
N LYS A 48 -7.53 2.10 12.30
CA LYS A 48 -6.41 1.51 13.00
C LYS A 48 -6.31 0.05 12.54
N THR A 49 -5.23 -0.30 11.88
CA THR A 49 -5.13 -1.62 11.27
C THR A 49 -3.68 -2.01 11.04
N SER A 50 -3.48 -3.29 10.79
CA SER A 50 -2.18 -3.77 10.32
C SER A 50 -2.16 -3.73 8.80
N LEU A 51 -0.97 -3.70 8.22
CA LEU A 51 -0.79 -3.77 6.78
C LEU A 51 0.01 -5.02 6.44
N ALA A 52 -0.34 -5.63 5.33
CA ALA A 52 0.45 -6.73 4.78
C ALA A 52 0.80 -6.37 3.34
N PHE A 53 2.07 -6.47 2.99
CA PHE A 53 2.54 -6.24 1.64
C PHE A 53 2.79 -7.59 0.98
N LYS A 54 2.17 -7.83 -0.15
CA LYS A 54 2.30 -9.07 -0.91
C LYS A 54 2.66 -8.79 -2.36
N GLY A 55 3.15 -9.81 -3.03
CA GLY A 55 3.45 -9.75 -4.45
C GLY A 55 4.92 -9.62 -4.74
N ARG A 56 5.70 -9.07 -3.84
CA ARG A 56 7.14 -8.99 -3.98
C ARG A 56 7.77 -8.64 -2.65
N ILE A 57 9.06 -8.89 -2.54
CA ILE A 57 9.81 -8.60 -1.32
C ILE A 57 10.42 -7.22 -1.44
N PHE A 58 10.29 -6.42 -0.40
CA PHE A 58 10.83 -5.06 -0.36
C PHE A 58 11.97 -4.98 0.63
N THR A 59 12.91 -4.07 0.36
CA THR A 59 13.95 -3.73 1.34
C THR A 59 13.31 -2.84 2.41
N GLU A 60 14.03 -2.65 3.52
CA GLU A 60 13.56 -1.76 4.57
C GLU A 60 13.34 -0.34 4.07
N GLU A 61 14.24 0.14 3.22
CA GLU A 61 14.10 1.46 2.64
C GLU A 61 12.86 1.58 1.77
N GLU A 62 12.60 0.54 1.00
CA GLU A 62 11.42 0.51 0.14
C GLU A 62 10.15 0.51 0.97
N GLU A 63 10.12 -0.29 2.04
CA GLU A 63 8.98 -0.31 2.94
C GLU A 63 8.72 1.05 3.56
N GLU A 64 9.79 1.71 4.01
CA GLU A 64 9.65 3.04 4.58
C GLU A 64 9.06 4.02 3.59
N THR A 65 9.52 3.95 2.35
CA THR A 65 9.01 4.81 1.29
C THR A 65 7.51 4.58 1.08
N LEU A 66 7.10 3.32 1.04
CA LEU A 66 5.68 2.99 0.87
C LEU A 66 4.85 3.48 2.05
N LEU A 67 5.36 3.30 3.26
CA LEU A 67 4.65 3.76 4.45
C LEU A 67 4.53 5.27 4.50
N LYS A 68 5.57 5.98 4.07
CA LYS A 68 5.51 7.44 4.00
C LYS A 68 4.46 7.92 3.02
N ILE A 69 4.32 7.24 1.90
CA ILE A 69 3.31 7.59 0.91
C ILE A 69 1.92 7.43 1.52
N ILE A 70 1.69 6.33 2.21
CA ILE A 70 0.41 6.08 2.87
C ILE A 70 0.13 7.15 3.94
N ALA A 71 1.12 7.42 4.76
CA ALA A 71 0.97 8.39 5.85
C ALA A 71 0.74 9.82 5.35
N LYS A 72 1.26 10.12 4.16
CA LYS A 72 1.10 11.45 3.59
C LYS A 72 -0.33 11.73 3.14
N HIS A 73 -1.05 10.69 2.73
CA HIS A 73 -2.37 10.84 2.14
C HIS A 73 -3.53 10.37 3.03
N THR A 74 -3.22 9.72 4.16
CA THR A 74 -4.28 9.23 5.05
C THR A 74 -3.90 9.47 6.50
N THR A 75 -4.90 9.37 7.38
CA THR A 75 -4.66 9.40 8.82
C THR A 75 -4.75 8.00 9.42
N MET A 76 -4.56 6.98 8.59
CA MET A 76 -4.58 5.60 9.04
C MET A 76 -3.50 5.35 10.08
N GLU A 77 -3.87 4.67 11.15
CA GLU A 77 -2.91 4.27 12.17
C GLU A 77 -2.50 2.83 11.90
N ILE A 78 -1.24 2.64 11.55
CA ILE A 78 -0.71 1.32 11.21
C ILE A 78 -0.11 0.69 12.45
N THR A 79 -0.65 -0.44 12.88
CA THR A 79 -0.20 -1.10 14.09
C THR A 79 1.07 -1.93 13.86
N PHE A 80 1.15 -2.58 12.70
CA PHE A 80 2.38 -3.26 12.30
C PHE A 80 2.29 -3.60 10.82
N VAL A 81 3.43 -3.90 10.22
CA VAL A 81 3.54 -4.23 8.81
C VAL A 81 4.10 -5.64 8.65
N LYS A 82 3.42 -6.43 7.83
CA LYS A 82 3.88 -7.77 7.46
C LYS A 82 4.31 -7.76 6.01
N THR A 83 5.36 -8.50 5.71
CA THR A 83 5.77 -8.71 4.31
C THR A 83 5.81 -10.20 4.04
N GLU A 84 5.44 -10.56 2.81
CA GLU A 84 5.47 -11.97 2.40
C GLU A 84 6.12 -12.14 1.06
#